data_330ac730fd7253e661613617a0bc3767
#
_entry.id   330ac730fd7253e661613617a0bc3767
#
_cell.length_a   1.000
_cell.length_b   1.000
_cell.length_c   1.000
_cell.angle_alpha   90.00
_cell.angle_beta   90.00
_cell.angle_gamma   90.00
#
_symmetry.space_group_name_H-M   'P 1'
#
loop_
_entity.id
_entity.type
_entity.pdbx_description
1 polymer ?
#
loop_
_entity_poly.entity_id
_entity_poly.type
_entity_poly.pdbx_seq_one_letter_code
_entity_poly.pdbx_strand_id
1 'polypeptide(L)'
;MKKLILFFTTIFLIGACSQSEQNNEPVSQTMVEYVWMTAGPDFNAENLAFTINTWNQMIDDMGCSLNANILTPEVENEGYDFIWVHIWESEEARDNCWSDWEDNHKTDWDNAIAGIMNYDLDNVYMFKPTVEKSPKMENTSGSFVNSFYFCTVNEGYSMADLDAYKESLNQMDVFSDYWWYLTLEPMFEADPKPDFVWLDIWGSAEDRDSDREIWSKTSLPADVEAKFSCLPNSNGAGFVGTAIRRS
;
A
#
# COMPACT_ATOMS: atom_id res chain seq x y z
N MET A 1 8.33 -86.31 29.03
CA MET A 1 9.13 -85.24 28.48
C MET A 1 8.22 -84.41 27.62
N LYS A 2 7.69 -83.29 28.17
CA LYS A 2 6.81 -82.35 27.42
C LYS A 2 7.61 -81.19 26.98
N LYS A 3 7.70 -80.99 25.67
CA LYS A 3 8.37 -79.82 25.03
C LYS A 3 7.38 -78.65 25.04
N LEU A 4 7.76 -77.57 25.72
CA LEU A 4 7.06 -76.29 25.74
C LEU A 4 7.54 -75.47 24.54
N ILE A 5 6.64 -75.16 23.61
CA ILE A 5 6.92 -74.29 22.46
C ILE A 5 6.46 -72.87 22.86
N LEU A 6 7.42 -71.96 22.97
CA LEU A 6 7.21 -70.55 23.23
C LEU A 6 6.90 -69.83 21.92
N PHE A 7 5.69 -69.35 21.73
CA PHE A 7 5.34 -68.47 20.60
C PHE A 7 5.70 -67.04 20.96
N PHE A 8 6.66 -66.49 20.25
CA PHE A 8 6.97 -65.05 20.27
C PHE A 8 6.01 -64.32 19.32
N THR A 9 5.08 -63.56 19.88
CA THR A 9 4.21 -62.68 19.09
C THR A 9 4.87 -61.31 18.94
N THR A 10 5.39 -61.04 17.75
CA THR A 10 5.97 -59.76 17.42
C THR A 10 4.82 -58.79 17.11
N ILE A 11 4.60 -57.81 17.97
CA ILE A 11 3.64 -56.70 17.74
C ILE A 11 4.34 -55.67 16.85
N PHE A 12 3.91 -55.59 15.60
CA PHE A 12 4.27 -54.50 14.70
C PHE A 12 3.42 -53.26 15.10
N LEU A 13 4.05 -52.29 15.75
CA LEU A 13 3.51 -50.92 15.91
C LEU A 13 3.66 -50.22 14.57
N ILE A 14 2.57 -50.13 13.81
CA ILE A 14 2.46 -49.24 12.66
C ILE A 14 2.25 -47.82 13.24
N GLY A 15 3.33 -47.04 13.28
CA GLY A 15 3.25 -45.63 13.56
C GLY A 15 2.57 -44.93 12.37
N ALA A 16 1.31 -44.60 12.52
CA ALA A 16 0.61 -43.70 11.64
C ALA A 16 1.24 -42.30 11.83
N CYS A 17 2.12 -41.89 10.94
CA CYS A 17 2.45 -40.48 10.74
C CYS A 17 1.20 -39.78 10.24
N SER A 18 0.46 -39.15 11.15
CA SER A 18 -0.52 -38.14 10.79
C SER A 18 0.24 -36.97 10.19
N GLN A 19 0.28 -36.90 8.86
CA GLN A 19 0.58 -35.65 8.18
C GLN A 19 -0.56 -34.71 8.52
N SER A 20 -0.28 -33.73 9.38
CA SER A 20 -1.12 -32.54 9.48
C SER A 20 -1.02 -31.87 8.10
N GLU A 21 -2.08 -31.98 7.31
CA GLU A 21 -2.30 -31.05 6.19
C GLU A 21 -2.27 -29.66 6.81
N GLN A 22 -1.17 -28.93 6.58
CA GLN A 22 -1.18 -27.49 6.75
C GLN A 22 -2.20 -26.99 5.73
N ASN A 23 -3.37 -26.62 6.20
CA ASN A 23 -4.27 -25.75 5.46
C ASN A 23 -3.49 -24.47 5.21
N ASN A 24 -2.87 -24.38 4.04
CA ASN A 24 -2.44 -23.12 3.46
C ASN A 24 -3.74 -22.40 3.05
N GLU A 25 -4.43 -21.80 4.01
CA GLU A 25 -5.33 -20.71 3.66
C GLU A 25 -4.47 -19.65 2.96
N PRO A 26 -4.90 -19.15 1.80
CA PRO A 26 -4.18 -18.08 1.13
C PRO A 26 -4.04 -16.94 2.14
N VAL A 27 -2.81 -16.57 2.46
CA VAL A 27 -2.54 -15.41 3.31
C VAL A 27 -3.20 -14.22 2.63
N SER A 28 -4.23 -13.67 3.26
CA SER A 28 -4.89 -12.44 2.79
C SER A 28 -3.80 -11.40 2.56
N GLN A 29 -3.63 -10.97 1.32
CA GLN A 29 -2.60 -10.02 0.96
C GLN A 29 -3.25 -8.66 0.76
N THR A 30 -2.91 -7.73 1.65
CA THR A 30 -3.30 -6.32 1.52
C THR A 30 -3.00 -5.79 0.12
N MET A 31 -3.91 -5.01 -0.44
CA MET A 31 -3.72 -4.31 -1.69
C MET A 31 -4.15 -2.86 -1.57
N VAL A 32 -3.55 -2.02 -2.39
CA VAL A 32 -3.85 -0.58 -2.44
C VAL A 32 -4.28 -0.21 -3.85
N GLU A 33 -5.40 0.48 -3.93
CA GLU A 33 -5.99 0.95 -5.17
C GLU A 33 -5.98 2.48 -5.19
N TYR A 34 -5.41 3.06 -6.23
CA TYR A 34 -5.32 4.50 -6.46
C TYR A 34 -6.24 4.88 -7.62
N VAL A 35 -7.25 5.69 -7.36
CA VAL A 35 -8.21 6.17 -8.36
C VAL A 35 -7.95 7.66 -8.60
N TRP A 36 -7.67 8.03 -9.85
CA TRP A 36 -7.48 9.42 -10.23
C TRP A 36 -8.81 10.15 -10.25
N MET A 37 -8.83 11.33 -9.64
CA MET A 37 -10.01 12.16 -9.47
C MET A 37 -9.76 13.56 -10.04
N THR A 38 -10.78 14.13 -10.69
CA THR A 38 -10.76 15.53 -11.15
C THR A 38 -11.84 16.33 -10.46
N ALA A 39 -11.52 17.57 -10.10
CA ALA A 39 -12.45 18.51 -9.49
C ALA A 39 -13.46 19.02 -10.52
N GLY A 40 -14.73 19.03 -10.15
CA GLY A 40 -15.80 19.65 -10.92
C GLY A 40 -15.98 21.14 -10.58
N PRO A 41 -16.89 21.85 -11.27
CA PRO A 41 -17.12 23.28 -11.06
C PRO A 41 -17.63 23.64 -9.66
N ASP A 42 -18.25 22.69 -8.96
CA ASP A 42 -18.79 22.84 -7.61
C ASP A 42 -17.83 22.30 -6.53
N PHE A 43 -16.60 21.92 -6.91
CA PHE A 43 -15.63 21.40 -5.95
C PHE A 43 -15.19 22.48 -4.95
N ASN A 44 -15.38 22.18 -3.68
CA ASN A 44 -14.91 22.99 -2.54
C ASN A 44 -14.87 22.11 -1.29
N ALA A 45 -14.30 22.62 -0.19
CA ALA A 45 -14.11 21.87 1.04
C ALA A 45 -15.42 21.34 1.67
N GLU A 46 -16.52 22.07 1.56
CA GLU A 46 -17.81 21.66 2.10
C GLU A 46 -18.41 20.51 1.29
N ASN A 47 -18.39 20.62 -0.05
CA ASN A 47 -18.87 19.59 -0.95
C ASN A 47 -17.99 18.34 -0.91
N LEU A 48 -16.68 18.48 -0.76
CA LEU A 48 -15.79 17.34 -0.55
C LEU A 48 -16.11 16.60 0.77
N ALA A 49 -16.33 17.33 1.87
CA ALA A 49 -16.71 16.74 3.15
C ALA A 49 -18.07 16.01 3.06
N PHE A 50 -19.05 16.62 2.37
CA PHE A 50 -20.33 15.96 2.09
C PHE A 50 -20.13 14.65 1.29
N THR A 51 -19.33 14.69 0.24
CA THR A 51 -19.03 13.53 -0.61
C THR A 51 -18.36 12.41 0.19
N ILE A 52 -17.36 12.74 1.01
CA ILE A 52 -16.68 11.76 1.90
C ILE A 52 -17.69 11.11 2.85
N ASN A 53 -18.56 11.88 3.47
CA ASN A 53 -19.58 11.35 4.38
C ASN A 53 -20.58 10.43 3.66
N THR A 54 -21.04 10.82 2.48
CA THR A 54 -21.95 10.01 1.65
C THR A 54 -21.30 8.70 1.25
N TRP A 55 -20.05 8.75 0.78
CA TRP A 55 -19.29 7.55 0.43
C TRP A 55 -19.11 6.62 1.64
N ASN A 56 -18.74 7.15 2.81
CA ASN A 56 -18.58 6.35 4.02
C ASN A 56 -19.87 5.64 4.42
N GLN A 57 -21.03 6.32 4.30
CA GLN A 57 -22.34 5.70 4.58
C GLN A 57 -22.63 4.54 3.62
N MET A 58 -22.38 4.73 2.32
CA MET A 58 -22.56 3.65 1.33
C MET A 58 -21.66 2.45 1.61
N ILE A 59 -20.38 2.69 1.96
CA ILE A 59 -19.44 1.63 2.35
C ILE A 59 -19.92 0.89 3.62
N ASP A 60 -20.47 1.62 4.60
CA ASP A 60 -21.02 1.01 5.83
C ASP A 60 -22.27 0.18 5.52
N ASP A 61 -23.16 0.66 4.65
CA ASP A 61 -24.40 -0.03 4.25
C ASP A 61 -24.10 -1.35 3.53
N MET A 62 -23.01 -1.41 2.74
CA MET A 62 -22.52 -2.64 2.10
C MET A 62 -21.77 -3.57 3.07
N GLY A 63 -21.39 -3.09 4.26
CA GLY A 63 -20.57 -3.85 5.21
C GLY A 63 -19.13 -4.08 4.73
N CYS A 64 -18.61 -3.22 3.85
CA CYS A 64 -17.24 -3.32 3.34
C CYS A 64 -16.21 -2.84 4.38
N SER A 65 -15.16 -3.63 4.55
CA SER A 65 -14.01 -3.29 5.41
C SER A 65 -12.83 -2.83 4.56
N LEU A 66 -12.49 -1.54 4.66
CA LEU A 66 -11.32 -0.93 4.05
C LEU A 66 -10.91 0.35 4.76
N ASN A 67 -9.63 0.71 4.64
CA ASN A 67 -9.18 2.06 4.97
C ASN A 67 -9.13 2.92 3.69
N ALA A 68 -9.29 4.24 3.83
CA ALA A 68 -9.20 5.13 2.69
C ALA A 68 -8.53 6.46 3.03
N ASN A 69 -7.85 7.00 2.02
CA ASN A 69 -7.21 8.32 2.10
C ASN A 69 -7.53 9.12 0.83
N ILE A 70 -7.37 10.44 0.94
CA ILE A 70 -7.22 11.33 -0.22
C ILE A 70 -5.78 11.82 -0.24
N LEU A 71 -5.15 11.79 -1.42
CA LEU A 71 -3.83 12.35 -1.67
C LEU A 71 -3.98 13.56 -2.57
N THR A 72 -3.59 14.73 -2.08
CA THR A 72 -3.53 15.97 -2.88
C THR A 72 -2.07 16.18 -3.31
N PRO A 73 -1.77 16.32 -4.62
CA PRO A 73 -0.41 16.52 -5.08
C PRO A 73 0.13 17.87 -4.59
N GLU A 74 1.41 17.90 -4.19
CA GLU A 74 2.10 19.13 -3.79
C GLU A 74 2.43 20.03 -5.01
N VAL A 75 2.43 19.44 -6.21
CA VAL A 75 2.63 20.12 -7.49
C VAL A 75 1.46 19.79 -8.40
N GLU A 76 0.86 20.81 -9.00
CA GLU A 76 -0.26 20.62 -9.92
C GLU A 76 0.04 19.57 -11.00
N ASN A 77 -0.95 18.75 -11.33
CA ASN A 77 -0.86 17.69 -12.32
C ASN A 77 -1.98 17.86 -13.36
N GLU A 78 -1.66 17.71 -14.63
CA GLU A 78 -2.65 17.83 -15.71
C GLU A 78 -3.62 16.64 -15.80
N GLY A 79 -3.27 15.50 -15.19
CA GLY A 79 -4.05 14.25 -15.29
C GLY A 79 -5.10 14.09 -14.18
N TYR A 80 -4.89 14.71 -13.03
CA TYR A 80 -5.78 14.61 -11.85
C TYR A 80 -5.56 15.77 -10.89
N ASP A 81 -6.59 16.09 -10.11
CA ASP A 81 -6.50 17.10 -9.04
C ASP A 81 -6.19 16.46 -7.68
N PHE A 82 -6.63 15.22 -7.47
CA PHE A 82 -6.34 14.41 -6.28
C PHE A 82 -6.50 12.92 -6.60
N ILE A 83 -6.05 12.09 -5.66
CA ILE A 83 -6.16 10.62 -5.79
C ILE A 83 -6.99 10.11 -4.61
N TRP A 84 -8.00 9.30 -4.90
CA TRP A 84 -8.74 8.55 -3.89
C TRP A 84 -8.08 7.18 -3.72
N VAL A 85 -7.68 6.86 -2.49
CA VAL A 85 -6.92 5.64 -2.17
C VAL A 85 -7.76 4.71 -1.34
N HIS A 86 -7.91 3.47 -1.80
CA HIS A 86 -8.54 2.39 -1.06
C HIS A 86 -7.48 1.38 -0.63
N ILE A 87 -7.50 0.99 0.65
CA ILE A 87 -6.59 0.00 1.22
C ILE A 87 -7.43 -1.19 1.66
N TRP A 88 -7.33 -2.27 0.91
CA TRP A 88 -8.10 -3.49 1.06
C TRP A 88 -7.32 -4.57 1.80
N GLU A 89 -8.00 -5.38 2.59
CA GLU A 89 -7.38 -6.54 3.23
C GLU A 89 -7.07 -7.68 2.26
N SER A 90 -7.81 -7.75 1.12
CA SER A 90 -7.58 -8.74 0.05
C SER A 90 -8.24 -8.31 -1.26
N GLU A 91 -7.85 -8.97 -2.36
CA GLU A 91 -8.49 -8.84 -3.67
C GLU A 91 -9.94 -9.31 -3.63
N GLU A 92 -10.23 -10.41 -2.93
CA GLU A 92 -11.58 -10.95 -2.77
C GLU A 92 -12.49 -9.95 -2.03
N ALA A 93 -12.00 -9.31 -0.95
CA ALA A 93 -12.77 -8.30 -0.21
C ALA A 93 -13.10 -7.09 -1.09
N ARG A 94 -12.13 -6.65 -1.92
CA ARG A 94 -12.33 -5.59 -2.90
C ARG A 94 -13.37 -5.96 -3.95
N ASP A 95 -13.23 -7.11 -4.58
CA ASP A 95 -14.08 -7.53 -5.69
C ASP A 95 -15.52 -7.72 -5.23
N ASN A 96 -15.74 -8.30 -4.05
CA ASN A 96 -17.06 -8.43 -3.46
C ASN A 96 -17.69 -7.07 -3.16
N CYS A 97 -16.94 -6.12 -2.60
CA CYS A 97 -17.43 -4.78 -2.32
C CYS A 97 -17.78 -4.01 -3.59
N TRP A 98 -16.89 -4.02 -4.60
CA TRP A 98 -17.15 -3.33 -5.86
C TRP A 98 -18.28 -3.96 -6.70
N SER A 99 -18.51 -5.28 -6.57
CA SER A 99 -19.68 -5.92 -7.21
C SER A 99 -20.99 -5.40 -6.61
N ASP A 100 -21.08 -5.29 -5.29
CA ASP A 100 -22.26 -4.73 -4.61
C ASP A 100 -22.45 -3.24 -4.93
N TRP A 101 -21.33 -2.48 -4.98
CA TRP A 101 -21.33 -1.09 -5.39
C TRP A 101 -21.93 -0.88 -6.78
N GLU A 102 -21.47 -1.62 -7.80
CA GLU A 102 -21.97 -1.51 -9.17
C GLU A 102 -23.47 -1.84 -9.27
N ASP A 103 -23.91 -2.84 -8.53
CA ASP A 103 -25.30 -3.30 -8.58
C ASP A 103 -26.27 -2.36 -7.83
N ASN A 104 -25.84 -1.75 -6.71
CA ASN A 104 -26.77 -1.12 -5.77
C ASN A 104 -26.47 0.35 -5.44
N HIS A 105 -25.23 0.84 -5.58
CA HIS A 105 -24.83 2.16 -5.06
C HIS A 105 -24.28 3.12 -6.12
N LYS A 106 -23.76 2.61 -7.22
CA LYS A 106 -23.09 3.41 -8.25
C LYS A 106 -23.94 4.57 -8.78
N THR A 107 -25.22 4.31 -9.06
CA THR A 107 -26.12 5.35 -9.60
C THR A 107 -26.33 6.48 -8.60
N ASP A 108 -26.51 6.16 -7.32
CA ASP A 108 -26.70 7.16 -6.27
C ASP A 108 -25.40 7.93 -5.99
N TRP A 109 -24.25 7.24 -6.07
CA TRP A 109 -22.94 7.87 -6.00
C TRP A 109 -22.71 8.85 -7.15
N ASP A 110 -22.92 8.42 -8.41
CA ASP A 110 -22.73 9.28 -9.59
C ASP A 110 -23.61 10.54 -9.50
N ASN A 111 -24.84 10.42 -8.96
CA ASN A 111 -25.72 11.56 -8.71
C ASN A 111 -25.18 12.46 -7.57
N ALA A 112 -24.64 11.88 -6.50
CA ALA A 112 -24.15 12.63 -5.35
C ALA A 112 -22.91 13.46 -5.68
N ILE A 113 -22.04 12.98 -6.57
CA ILE A 113 -20.79 13.68 -6.95
C ILE A 113 -20.95 14.57 -8.18
N ALA A 114 -22.13 14.57 -8.81
CA ALA A 114 -22.37 15.33 -10.06
C ALA A 114 -22.05 16.82 -9.89
N GLY A 115 -21.15 17.35 -10.71
CA GLY A 115 -20.65 18.72 -10.62
C GLY A 115 -19.57 18.95 -9.55
N ILE A 116 -19.40 18.04 -8.59
CA ILE A 116 -18.40 18.14 -7.53
C ILE A 116 -17.07 17.55 -7.96
N MET A 117 -17.06 16.29 -8.42
CA MET A 117 -15.86 15.60 -8.86
C MET A 117 -16.20 14.51 -9.90
N ASN A 118 -15.16 14.03 -10.58
CA ASN A 118 -15.27 12.88 -11.46
C ASN A 118 -14.15 11.90 -11.13
N TYR A 119 -14.40 10.61 -11.29
CA TYR A 119 -13.41 9.55 -11.23
C TYR A 119 -13.15 8.99 -12.62
N ASP A 120 -11.94 8.53 -12.85
CA ASP A 120 -11.50 7.97 -14.13
C ASP A 120 -11.16 6.49 -13.96
N LEU A 121 -12.05 5.61 -14.46
CA LEU A 121 -11.88 4.17 -14.36
C LEU A 121 -10.78 3.62 -15.28
N ASP A 122 -10.33 4.39 -16.28
CA ASP A 122 -9.19 4.04 -17.12
C ASP A 122 -7.85 4.32 -16.40
N ASN A 123 -7.89 5.10 -15.30
CA ASN A 123 -6.76 5.47 -14.47
C ASN A 123 -6.94 4.99 -13.01
N VAL A 124 -7.12 3.68 -12.86
CA VAL A 124 -7.12 2.95 -11.59
C VAL A 124 -5.87 2.10 -11.53
N TYR A 125 -5.03 2.34 -10.52
CA TYR A 125 -3.73 1.67 -10.37
C TYR A 125 -3.69 0.87 -9.08
N MET A 126 -3.48 -0.43 -9.20
CA MET A 126 -3.45 -1.36 -8.08
C MET A 126 -2.03 -1.83 -7.79
N PHE A 127 -1.72 -1.92 -6.49
CA PHE A 127 -0.41 -2.37 -6.02
C PHE A 127 -0.54 -3.33 -4.84
N LYS A 128 0.45 -4.23 -4.74
CA LYS A 128 0.70 -5.02 -3.53
C LYS A 128 1.75 -4.31 -2.68
N PRO A 129 1.39 -3.81 -1.48
CA PRO A 129 2.34 -3.17 -0.59
C PRO A 129 3.13 -4.19 0.22
N THR A 130 4.41 -3.91 0.42
CA THR A 130 5.26 -4.58 1.42
C THR A 130 5.81 -3.52 2.37
N VAL A 131 5.40 -3.56 3.64
CA VAL A 131 5.93 -2.64 4.66
C VAL A 131 7.35 -3.07 5.00
N GLU A 132 8.32 -2.22 4.67
CA GLU A 132 9.75 -2.48 4.85
C GLU A 132 10.26 -1.92 6.19
N LYS A 133 9.62 -0.86 6.69
CA LYS A 133 9.85 -0.28 8.01
C LYS A 133 8.54 0.29 8.54
N SER A 134 8.16 -0.11 9.74
CA SER A 134 7.01 0.48 10.46
C SER A 134 7.43 1.77 11.19
N PRO A 135 6.51 2.74 11.37
CA PRO A 135 6.80 3.91 12.19
C PRO A 135 7.00 3.50 13.65
N LYS A 136 7.80 4.28 14.40
CA LYS A 136 7.97 4.08 15.85
C LYS A 136 6.77 4.58 16.65
N MET A 137 6.08 5.58 16.12
CA MET A 137 4.87 6.17 16.72
C MET A 137 3.74 6.20 15.71
N GLU A 138 2.53 5.88 16.17
CA GLU A 138 1.34 5.97 15.36
C GLU A 138 0.95 7.44 15.12
N ASN A 139 0.69 7.80 13.86
CA ASN A 139 0.16 9.10 13.52
C ASN A 139 -1.37 9.12 13.64
N THR A 140 -1.87 9.72 14.70
CA THR A 140 -3.31 9.82 15.00
C THR A 140 -3.95 11.13 14.49
N SER A 141 -3.18 12.01 13.83
CA SER A 141 -3.69 13.31 13.34
C SER A 141 -4.68 13.15 12.17
N GLY A 142 -4.64 12.02 11.47
CA GLY A 142 -5.40 11.81 10.25
C GLY A 142 -4.80 12.50 9.01
N SER A 143 -3.70 13.25 9.17
CA SER A 143 -2.95 13.88 8.07
C SER A 143 -1.53 13.35 8.01
N PHE A 144 -0.95 13.26 6.82
CA PHE A 144 0.41 12.80 6.58
C PHE A 144 0.94 13.41 5.27
N VAL A 145 2.23 13.24 5.01
CA VAL A 145 2.81 13.50 3.69
C VAL A 145 3.50 12.25 3.19
N ASN A 146 3.53 12.08 1.88
CA ASN A 146 4.21 10.94 1.26
C ASN A 146 4.92 11.32 -0.03
N SER A 147 5.84 10.46 -0.48
CA SER A 147 6.54 10.62 -1.73
C SER A 147 6.74 9.29 -2.43
N PHE A 148 6.32 9.20 -3.68
CA PHE A 148 6.52 8.03 -4.54
C PHE A 148 7.78 8.18 -5.38
N TYR A 149 8.47 7.07 -5.58
CA TYR A 149 9.62 6.95 -6.47
C TYR A 149 9.44 5.68 -7.30
N PHE A 150 9.40 5.85 -8.62
CA PHE A 150 9.34 4.75 -9.58
C PHE A 150 10.75 4.46 -10.06
N CYS A 151 11.31 3.34 -9.66
CA CYS A 151 12.73 3.09 -9.76
C CYS A 151 13.05 1.90 -10.67
N THR A 152 14.17 2.01 -11.41
CA THR A 152 14.82 0.91 -12.12
C THR A 152 16.21 0.69 -11.57
N VAL A 153 16.66 -0.56 -11.60
CA VAL A 153 18.01 -0.96 -11.17
C VAL A 153 19.00 -0.66 -12.30
N ASN A 154 20.08 0.03 -11.98
CA ASN A 154 21.11 0.41 -12.95
C ASN A 154 21.94 -0.81 -13.40
N GLU A 155 22.56 -0.72 -14.58
CA GLU A 155 23.43 -1.78 -15.11
C GLU A 155 24.55 -2.14 -14.12
N GLY A 156 24.73 -3.43 -13.88
CA GLY A 156 25.72 -3.98 -12.95
C GLY A 156 25.24 -4.14 -11.51
N TYR A 157 24.02 -3.72 -11.20
CA TYR A 157 23.38 -3.89 -9.89
C TYR A 157 22.17 -4.83 -9.98
N SER A 158 21.54 -5.11 -8.84
CA SER A 158 20.44 -6.08 -8.73
C SER A 158 19.49 -5.73 -7.59
N MET A 159 18.38 -6.44 -7.46
CA MET A 159 17.47 -6.29 -6.30
C MET A 159 18.14 -6.62 -4.96
N ALA A 160 19.22 -7.42 -4.94
CA ALA A 160 20.01 -7.64 -3.73
C ALA A 160 20.72 -6.36 -3.24
N ASP A 161 21.01 -5.42 -4.14
CA ASP A 161 21.56 -4.12 -3.77
C ASP A 161 20.49 -3.22 -3.13
N LEU A 162 19.21 -3.36 -3.53
CA LEU A 162 18.08 -2.73 -2.88
C LEU A 162 17.89 -3.29 -1.45
N ASP A 163 17.99 -4.60 -1.28
CA ASP A 163 17.89 -5.23 0.05
C ASP A 163 19.02 -4.76 0.99
N ALA A 164 20.25 -4.66 0.48
CA ALA A 164 21.38 -4.12 1.24
C ALA A 164 21.19 -2.64 1.60
N TYR A 165 20.60 -1.85 0.70
CA TYR A 165 20.24 -0.46 0.96
C TYR A 165 19.17 -0.36 2.07
N LYS A 166 18.08 -1.14 1.97
CA LYS A 166 17.03 -1.21 2.99
C LYS A 166 17.60 -1.59 4.36
N GLU A 167 18.50 -2.57 4.42
CA GLU A 167 19.17 -2.97 5.66
C GLU A 167 19.96 -1.82 6.26
N SER A 168 20.76 -1.12 5.46
CA SER A 168 21.56 0.03 5.91
C SER A 168 20.67 1.17 6.42
N LEU A 169 19.58 1.46 5.72
CA LEU A 169 18.61 2.50 6.08
C LEU A 169 17.86 2.15 7.38
N ASN A 170 17.50 0.88 7.56
CA ASN A 170 16.77 0.40 8.74
C ASN A 170 17.62 0.42 10.02
N GLN A 171 18.95 0.37 9.89
CA GLN A 171 19.88 0.51 11.02
C GLN A 171 20.01 1.96 11.50
N MET A 172 19.56 2.94 10.71
CA MET A 172 19.60 4.35 11.10
C MET A 172 18.40 4.70 11.99
N ASP A 173 18.70 5.10 13.23
CA ASP A 173 17.71 5.50 14.24
C ASP A 173 17.70 7.02 14.45
N VAL A 174 17.83 7.78 13.36
CA VAL A 174 17.98 9.24 13.37
C VAL A 174 16.83 9.97 12.70
N PHE A 175 15.94 9.23 12.03
CA PHE A 175 14.78 9.78 11.35
C PHE A 175 13.59 9.94 12.28
N SER A 176 12.61 10.72 11.84
CA SER A 176 11.36 10.97 12.57
C SER A 176 10.71 9.67 13.07
N ASP A 177 10.13 9.71 14.25
CA ASP A 177 9.39 8.58 14.81
C ASP A 177 8.12 8.24 14.02
N TYR A 178 7.62 9.16 13.20
CA TYR A 178 6.47 8.98 12.30
C TYR A 178 6.87 8.55 10.90
N TRP A 179 8.16 8.48 10.56
CA TRP A 179 8.63 8.03 9.27
C TRP A 179 8.55 6.51 9.15
N TRP A 180 8.04 6.07 8.04
CA TRP A 180 8.02 4.69 7.61
C TRP A 180 8.02 4.60 6.08
N TYR A 181 8.32 3.43 5.55
CA TYR A 181 8.32 3.23 4.12
C TYR A 181 7.88 1.82 3.74
N LEU A 182 7.46 1.72 2.51
CA LEU A 182 7.04 0.48 1.89
C LEU A 182 7.49 0.43 0.43
N THR A 183 7.54 -0.78 -0.12
CA THR A 183 7.64 -1.01 -1.55
C THR A 183 6.28 -1.44 -2.09
N LEU A 184 6.00 -1.05 -3.34
CA LEU A 184 4.76 -1.35 -4.04
C LEU A 184 5.07 -2.16 -5.29
N GLU A 185 4.44 -3.33 -5.44
CA GLU A 185 4.48 -4.13 -6.65
C GLU A 185 3.27 -3.78 -7.52
N PRO A 186 3.46 -3.26 -8.77
CA PRO A 186 2.35 -2.98 -9.67
C PRO A 186 1.59 -4.25 -10.05
N MET A 187 0.25 -4.21 -9.99
CA MET A 187 -0.64 -5.28 -10.44
C MET A 187 -1.20 -5.01 -11.86
N PHE A 188 -0.58 -4.11 -12.57
CA PHE A 188 -0.92 -3.70 -13.94
C PHE A 188 0.32 -3.67 -14.83
N GLU A 189 0.11 -3.67 -16.14
CA GLU A 189 1.20 -3.52 -17.12
C GLU A 189 1.58 -2.04 -17.22
N ALA A 190 2.75 -1.69 -16.66
CA ALA A 190 3.30 -0.34 -16.73
C ALA A 190 4.30 -0.22 -17.90
N ASP A 191 4.31 0.93 -18.59
CA ASP A 191 5.27 1.23 -19.64
C ASP A 191 5.81 2.67 -19.49
N PRO A 192 7.09 2.87 -19.13
CA PRO A 192 8.05 1.83 -18.73
C PRO A 192 7.70 1.17 -17.39
N LYS A 193 7.97 -0.14 -17.27
CA LYS A 193 7.77 -0.87 -16.02
C LYS A 193 8.92 -0.55 -15.06
N PRO A 194 8.63 -0.04 -13.85
CA PRO A 194 9.65 0.08 -12.80
C PRO A 194 10.03 -1.30 -12.26
N ASP A 195 11.27 -1.47 -11.82
CA ASP A 195 11.69 -2.67 -11.10
C ASP A 195 11.10 -2.70 -9.68
N PHE A 196 10.91 -1.52 -9.07
CA PHE A 196 10.20 -1.34 -7.81
C PHE A 196 9.62 0.08 -7.71
N VAL A 197 8.57 0.22 -6.90
CA VAL A 197 8.05 1.54 -6.49
C VAL A 197 8.32 1.69 -5.00
N TRP A 198 9.02 2.77 -4.63
CA TRP A 198 9.28 3.12 -3.24
C TRP A 198 8.29 4.19 -2.79
N LEU A 199 7.74 4.04 -1.60
CA LEU A 199 6.83 5.00 -0.99
C LEU A 199 7.28 5.32 0.43
N ASP A 200 7.76 6.56 0.61
CA ASP A 200 8.02 7.12 1.93
C ASP A 200 6.78 7.83 2.48
N ILE A 201 6.55 7.73 3.79
CA ILE A 201 5.44 8.37 4.50
C ILE A 201 5.96 8.99 5.79
N TRP A 202 5.52 10.23 6.07
CA TRP A 202 5.86 10.99 7.28
C TRP A 202 4.60 11.56 7.93
N GLY A 203 4.70 11.88 9.22
CA GLY A 203 3.61 12.54 9.97
C GLY A 203 3.33 13.96 9.51
N SER A 204 4.35 14.65 9.00
CA SER A 204 4.25 16.06 8.56
C SER A 204 5.30 16.40 7.50
N ALA A 205 5.13 17.53 6.83
CA ALA A 205 6.14 18.09 5.91
C ALA A 205 7.42 18.49 6.66
N GLU A 206 7.32 18.95 7.91
CA GLU A 206 8.48 19.28 8.75
C GLU A 206 9.32 18.03 9.05
N ASP A 207 8.68 16.91 9.41
CA ASP A 207 9.36 15.63 9.60
C ASP A 207 10.10 15.21 8.33
N ARG A 208 9.40 15.24 7.19
CA ARG A 208 9.98 14.91 5.89
C ARG A 208 11.21 15.75 5.56
N ASP A 209 11.09 17.06 5.68
CA ASP A 209 12.15 18.00 5.30
C ASP A 209 13.38 17.84 6.22
N SER A 210 13.14 17.61 7.52
CA SER A 210 14.19 17.27 8.50
C SER A 210 14.90 15.95 8.14
N ASP A 211 14.14 14.90 7.86
CA ASP A 211 14.68 13.59 7.52
C ASP A 211 15.46 13.62 6.20
N ARG A 212 15.00 14.36 5.21
CA ARG A 212 15.72 14.59 3.95
C ARG A 212 17.05 15.33 4.17
N GLU A 213 17.07 16.32 5.08
CA GLU A 213 18.30 17.02 5.43
C GLU A 213 19.29 16.06 6.11
N ILE A 214 18.83 15.20 7.03
CA ILE A 214 19.66 14.18 7.68
C ILE A 214 20.20 13.21 6.62
N TRP A 215 19.32 12.65 5.78
CA TRP A 215 19.68 11.69 4.73
C TRP A 215 20.71 12.27 3.76
N SER A 216 20.57 13.54 3.37
CA SER A 216 21.48 14.21 2.42
C SER A 216 22.92 14.35 2.93
N LYS A 217 23.13 14.26 4.24
CA LYS A 217 24.44 14.34 4.91
C LYS A 217 25.13 12.97 5.08
N THR A 218 24.46 11.90 4.68
CA THR A 218 25.00 10.53 4.72
C THR A 218 25.64 10.15 3.37
N SER A 219 26.14 8.93 3.27
CA SER A 219 26.60 8.35 1.98
C SER A 219 25.46 7.77 1.15
N LEU A 220 24.24 7.66 1.70
CA LEU A 220 23.10 6.99 1.06
C LEU A 220 22.65 7.65 -0.26
N PRO A 221 22.61 8.99 -0.42
CA PRO A 221 22.28 9.60 -1.70
C PRO A 221 23.14 9.12 -2.86
N ALA A 222 24.47 9.13 -2.65
CA ALA A 222 25.41 8.67 -3.69
C ALA A 222 25.28 7.17 -3.98
N ASP A 223 24.94 6.38 -2.97
CA ASP A 223 24.70 4.94 -3.10
C ASP A 223 23.43 4.67 -3.92
N VAL A 224 22.34 5.42 -3.65
CA VAL A 224 21.09 5.35 -4.42
C VAL A 224 21.32 5.76 -5.87
N GLU A 225 21.95 6.91 -6.13
CA GLU A 225 22.23 7.39 -7.50
C GLU A 225 23.08 6.40 -8.31
N ALA A 226 24.03 5.73 -7.68
CA ALA A 226 24.86 4.75 -8.37
C ALA A 226 24.06 3.49 -8.75
N LYS A 227 23.12 3.07 -7.93
CA LYS A 227 22.44 1.78 -8.03
C LYS A 227 21.08 1.84 -8.72
N PHE A 228 20.37 2.97 -8.60
CA PHE A 228 18.98 3.08 -9.03
C PHE A 228 18.73 4.38 -9.79
N SER A 229 17.88 4.29 -10.80
CA SER A 229 17.33 5.44 -11.52
C SER A 229 15.85 5.57 -11.16
N CYS A 230 15.49 6.62 -10.42
CA CYS A 230 14.12 6.84 -9.94
C CYS A 230 13.46 8.05 -10.60
N LEU A 231 12.17 7.96 -10.87
CA LEU A 231 11.32 9.03 -11.38
C LEU A 231 10.20 9.33 -10.36
N PRO A 232 9.83 10.60 -10.18
CA PRO A 232 10.62 11.78 -10.55
C PRO A 232 11.92 11.87 -9.75
N ASN A 233 12.90 12.57 -10.30
CA ASN A 233 14.21 12.71 -9.67
C ASN A 233 14.13 13.44 -8.31
N SER A 234 15.06 13.15 -7.44
CA SER A 234 15.43 13.84 -6.19
C SER A 234 14.37 13.83 -5.07
N ASN A 235 13.16 14.32 -5.26
CA ASN A 235 12.19 14.48 -4.16
C ASN A 235 10.95 13.58 -4.26
N GLY A 236 10.87 12.75 -5.30
CA GLY A 236 9.71 11.92 -5.55
C GLY A 236 8.47 12.73 -5.97
N ALA A 237 7.38 12.02 -6.30
CA ALA A 237 6.07 12.63 -6.43
C ALA A 237 5.46 12.80 -5.03
N GLY A 238 5.42 14.06 -4.55
CA GLY A 238 4.97 14.41 -3.20
C GLY A 238 3.47 14.68 -3.14
N PHE A 239 2.84 14.20 -2.04
CA PHE A 239 1.43 14.43 -1.75
C PHE A 239 1.22 14.77 -0.28
N VAL A 240 0.18 15.56 -0.04
CA VAL A 240 -0.45 15.69 1.29
C VAL A 240 -1.59 14.69 1.37
N GLY A 241 -1.52 13.80 2.34
CA GLY A 241 -2.51 12.76 2.58
C GLY A 241 -3.48 13.14 3.70
N THR A 242 -4.76 12.80 3.52
CA THR A 242 -5.80 12.90 4.56
C THR A 242 -6.52 11.57 4.67
N ALA A 243 -6.59 11.03 5.88
CA ALA A 243 -7.39 9.85 6.17
C ALA A 243 -8.88 10.20 6.13
N ILE A 244 -9.65 9.48 5.31
CA ILE A 244 -11.10 9.70 5.17
C ILE A 244 -11.92 8.53 5.71
N ARG A 245 -11.29 7.37 5.91
CA ARG A 245 -11.87 6.19 6.55
C ARG A 245 -10.80 5.40 7.29
N ARG A 246 -11.17 4.90 8.47
CA ARG A 246 -10.43 3.89 9.26
C ARG A 246 -11.42 2.82 9.72
N SER A 247 -11.15 1.58 9.39
CA SER A 247 -11.93 0.38 9.79
C SER A 247 -11.34 -0.31 11.01
#